data_ece221d96a53b180a3021803d8bd4f5b
#
_entry.id   ece221d96a53b180a3021803d8bd4f5b
#
_cell.length_a   1.000
_cell.length_b   1.000
_cell.length_c   1.000
_cell.angle_alpha   90.00
_cell.angle_beta   90.00
_cell.angle_gamma   90.00
#
_symmetry.space_group_name_H-M   'P 1'
#
loop_
_entity.id
_entity.type
_entity.pdbx_description
1 polymer ?
#
loop_
_entity_poly.entity_id
_entity_poly.type
_entity_poly.pdbx_seq_one_letter_code
_entity_poly.pdbx_strand_id
1 'polypeptide(L)'
;MAGFTVFSYSRCSTCRKALSWLENEGFECEVIDITLVPPSADLLHQAYRQFGQVKPLFNTSGQSYRAIGADVVKAMTDDQALQALAADGKLIKRPFVQCPDGRFLVGFKPEAWSELLLN
;
A
#
# COMPACT_ATOMS: atom_id res chain seq x y z
N MET A 1 2.95 21.53 -5.38
CA MET A 1 4.09 20.62 -5.36
C MET A 1 3.65 19.22 -5.09
N ALA A 2 4.16 18.28 -5.84
CA ALA A 2 3.81 16.89 -5.61
C ALA A 2 4.47 16.38 -4.34
N GLY A 3 3.70 15.78 -3.47
CA GLY A 3 4.19 15.12 -2.27
C GLY A 3 3.89 13.63 -2.32
N PHE A 4 4.11 12.95 -1.21
CA PHE A 4 3.73 11.56 -1.05
C PHE A 4 2.23 11.46 -0.79
N THR A 5 1.58 10.48 -1.39
CA THR A 5 0.21 10.11 -1.04
C THR A 5 0.27 8.80 -0.26
N VAL A 6 -0.16 8.84 1.00
CA VAL A 6 -0.03 7.72 1.92
C VAL A 6 -1.43 7.21 2.28
N PHE A 7 -1.77 6.04 1.75
CA PHE A 7 -2.98 5.35 2.15
C PHE A 7 -2.67 4.59 3.44
N SER A 8 -3.27 5.02 4.52
CA SER A 8 -2.90 4.67 5.88
C SER A 8 -4.12 4.27 6.70
N TYR A 9 -3.89 3.74 7.88
CA TYR A 9 -4.94 3.43 8.83
C TYR A 9 -4.47 3.84 10.22
N SER A 10 -5.27 4.63 10.93
CA SER A 10 -4.87 5.22 12.21
C SER A 10 -4.56 4.18 13.30
N ARG A 11 -5.15 3.00 13.22
CA ARG A 11 -4.92 1.91 14.17
C ARG A 11 -3.76 1.00 13.78
N CYS A 12 -3.07 1.29 12.69
CA CYS A 12 -1.96 0.50 12.20
C CYS A 12 -0.66 1.09 12.69
N SER A 13 0.06 0.36 13.56
CA SER A 13 1.34 0.86 14.11
C SER A 13 2.40 1.04 13.03
N THR A 14 2.42 0.15 12.05
CA THR A 14 3.33 0.27 10.90
C THR A 14 3.08 1.55 10.12
N CYS A 15 1.80 1.90 9.91
CA CYS A 15 1.43 3.15 9.24
C CYS A 15 1.91 4.37 10.02
N ARG A 16 1.71 4.37 11.33
CA ARG A 16 2.15 5.50 12.19
C ARG A 16 3.66 5.66 12.14
N LYS A 17 4.41 4.57 12.17
CA LYS A 17 5.87 4.61 12.07
C LYS A 17 6.33 5.16 10.72
N ALA A 18 5.67 4.74 9.65
CA ALA A 18 5.97 5.23 8.29
C ALA A 18 5.73 6.73 8.17
N LEU A 19 4.59 7.21 8.68
CA LEU A 19 4.26 8.64 8.63
C LEU A 19 5.25 9.47 9.45
N SER A 20 5.62 8.99 10.65
CA SER A 20 6.62 9.66 11.47
C SER A 20 7.97 9.74 10.75
N TRP A 21 8.37 8.67 10.11
CA TRP A 21 9.63 8.64 9.36
C TRP A 21 9.62 9.66 8.23
N LEU A 22 8.54 9.71 7.44
CA LEU A 22 8.42 10.67 6.34
C LEU A 22 8.45 12.11 6.86
N GLU A 23 7.73 12.40 7.93
CA GLU A 23 7.71 13.72 8.55
C GLU A 23 9.10 14.11 9.04
N ASN A 24 9.80 13.21 9.73
CA ASN A 24 11.14 13.48 10.26
C ASN A 24 12.16 13.72 9.14
N GLU A 25 11.96 13.12 7.97
CA GLU A 25 12.82 13.36 6.82
C GLU A 25 12.43 14.59 6.01
N GLY A 26 11.36 15.31 6.43
CA GLY A 26 10.94 16.55 5.79
C GLY A 26 10.09 16.37 4.54
N PHE A 27 9.54 15.18 4.32
CA PHE A 27 8.68 14.93 3.16
C PHE A 27 7.24 15.38 3.43
N GLU A 28 6.62 16.00 2.43
CA GLU A 28 5.20 16.35 2.48
C GLU A 28 4.36 15.14 2.15
N CYS A 29 3.30 14.91 2.94
CA CYS A 29 2.42 13.77 2.78
C CYS A 29 0.96 14.19 2.80
N GLU A 30 0.20 13.68 1.83
CA GLU A 30 -1.25 13.63 1.91
C GLU A 30 -1.63 12.26 2.48
N VAL A 31 -2.38 12.25 3.58
CA VAL A 31 -2.77 11.01 4.26
C VAL A 31 -4.22 10.70 3.96
N ILE A 32 -4.49 9.52 3.44
CA ILE A 32 -5.84 9.07 3.10
C ILE A 32 -6.13 7.81 3.91
N ASP A 33 -7.32 7.74 4.52
CA ASP A 33 -7.76 6.54 5.24
C ASP A 33 -8.10 5.44 4.22
N ILE A 34 -7.28 4.42 4.17
CA ILE A 34 -7.41 3.33 3.20
C ILE A 34 -8.70 2.54 3.38
N THR A 35 -9.27 2.53 4.58
CA THR A 35 -10.52 1.82 4.85
C THR A 35 -11.74 2.55 4.32
N LEU A 36 -11.63 3.88 4.15
CA LEU A 36 -12.70 4.72 3.62
C LEU A 36 -12.53 4.99 2.14
N VAL A 37 -11.30 5.23 1.70
CA VAL A 37 -10.98 5.53 0.30
C VAL A 37 -9.79 4.67 -0.09
N PRO A 38 -10.03 3.47 -0.59
CA PRO A 38 -8.92 2.64 -1.07
C PRO A 38 -8.29 3.23 -2.32
N PRO A 39 -7.04 2.87 -2.63
CA PRO A 39 -6.43 3.26 -3.90
C PRO A 39 -7.32 2.84 -5.06
N SER A 40 -7.37 3.67 -6.09
CA SER A 40 -8.15 3.36 -7.29
C SER A 40 -7.60 2.11 -7.98
N ALA A 41 -8.44 1.48 -8.80
CA ALA A 41 -8.02 0.35 -9.62
C ALA A 41 -6.83 0.72 -10.50
N ASP A 42 -6.78 1.95 -11.01
CA ASP A 42 -5.69 2.43 -11.84
C ASP A 42 -4.37 2.51 -11.05
N LEU A 43 -4.39 3.06 -9.84
CA LEU A 43 -3.20 3.12 -8.98
C LEU A 43 -2.70 1.72 -8.63
N LEU A 44 -3.61 0.82 -8.31
CA LEU A 44 -3.25 -0.56 -7.97
C LEU A 44 -2.63 -1.27 -9.18
N HIS A 45 -3.14 -1.00 -10.37
CA HIS A 45 -2.59 -1.57 -11.60
C HIS A 45 -1.18 -1.04 -11.87
N GLN A 46 -0.94 0.25 -11.64
CA GLN A 46 0.39 0.83 -11.77
C GLN A 46 1.38 0.20 -10.78
N ALA A 47 0.95 0.02 -9.52
CA ALA A 47 1.77 -0.64 -8.50
C ALA A 47 2.07 -2.10 -8.91
N TYR A 48 1.08 -2.80 -9.41
CA TYR A 48 1.24 -4.15 -9.93
C TYR A 48 2.31 -4.21 -11.01
N ARG A 49 2.30 -3.26 -11.95
CA ARG A 49 3.32 -3.23 -13.00
C ARG A 49 4.72 -3.01 -12.43
N GLN A 50 4.84 -2.16 -11.42
CA GLN A 50 6.14 -1.92 -10.77
C GLN A 50 6.66 -3.17 -10.08
N PHE A 51 5.82 -3.85 -9.31
CA PHE A 51 6.22 -5.03 -8.53
C PHE A 51 6.29 -6.30 -9.37
N GLY A 52 5.62 -6.33 -10.50
CA GLY A 52 5.58 -7.50 -11.38
C GLY A 52 4.69 -8.63 -10.90
N GLN A 53 4.00 -8.45 -9.77
CA GLN A 53 3.10 -9.44 -9.20
C GLN A 53 2.15 -8.77 -8.23
N VAL A 54 1.01 -9.42 -7.95
CA VAL A 54 0.01 -8.88 -7.02
C VAL A 54 0.30 -9.19 -5.56
N LYS A 55 1.09 -10.22 -5.29
CA LYS A 55 1.32 -10.73 -3.93
C LYS A 55 1.76 -9.66 -2.94
N PRO A 56 2.72 -8.77 -3.24
CA PRO A 56 3.14 -7.76 -2.29
C PRO A 56 2.05 -6.76 -1.92
N LEU A 57 0.97 -6.67 -2.69
CA LEU A 57 -0.10 -5.71 -2.45
C LEU A 57 -1.10 -6.18 -1.40
N PHE A 58 -1.09 -7.48 -1.03
CA PHE A 58 -2.05 -8.04 -0.10
C PHE A 58 -1.58 -7.91 1.35
N ASN A 59 -2.53 -7.54 2.23
CA ASN A 59 -2.37 -7.61 3.67
C ASN A 59 -2.74 -9.03 4.13
N THR A 60 -1.76 -9.93 4.13
CA THR A 60 -1.98 -11.35 4.40
C THR A 60 -2.25 -11.67 5.87
N SER A 61 -2.00 -10.74 6.78
CA SER A 61 -2.24 -10.92 8.21
C SER A 61 -3.56 -10.30 8.68
N GLY A 62 -4.33 -9.69 7.77
CA GLY A 62 -5.57 -9.01 8.10
C GLY A 62 -6.79 -9.94 8.09
N GLN A 63 -7.88 -9.46 8.71
CA GLN A 63 -9.13 -10.21 8.77
C GLN A 63 -9.77 -10.37 7.39
N SER A 64 -9.70 -9.35 6.54
CA SER A 64 -10.28 -9.43 5.19
C SER A 64 -9.63 -10.54 4.37
N TYR A 65 -8.31 -10.66 4.45
CA TYR A 65 -7.59 -11.73 3.77
C TYR A 65 -8.02 -13.11 4.31
N ARG A 66 -8.08 -13.24 5.63
CA ARG A 66 -8.49 -14.50 6.26
C ARG A 66 -9.94 -14.88 5.94
N ALA A 67 -10.82 -13.88 5.82
CA ALA A 67 -12.22 -14.12 5.48
C ALA A 67 -12.39 -14.69 4.06
N ILE A 68 -11.59 -14.23 3.12
CA ILE A 68 -11.58 -14.78 1.76
C ILE A 68 -10.93 -16.17 1.75
N GLY A 69 -9.80 -16.29 2.44
CA GLY A 69 -9.00 -17.51 2.50
C GLY A 69 -7.82 -17.48 1.53
N ALA A 70 -6.66 -17.90 2.03
CA ALA A 70 -5.42 -17.88 1.26
C ALA A 70 -5.53 -18.67 -0.05
N ASP A 71 -6.20 -19.82 -0.03
CA ASP A 71 -6.34 -20.66 -1.21
C ASP A 71 -7.17 -19.98 -2.30
N VAL A 72 -8.23 -19.27 -1.89
CA VAL A 72 -9.07 -18.52 -2.84
C VAL A 72 -8.27 -17.39 -3.48
N VAL A 73 -7.50 -16.65 -2.67
CA VAL A 73 -6.66 -15.55 -3.19
C VAL A 73 -5.62 -16.08 -4.15
N LYS A 74 -4.97 -17.18 -3.83
CA LYS A 74 -3.94 -17.78 -4.69
C LYS A 74 -4.50 -18.26 -6.03
N ALA A 75 -5.79 -18.61 -6.05
CA ALA A 75 -6.45 -19.08 -7.28
C ALA A 75 -6.95 -17.91 -8.16
N MET A 76 -6.91 -16.68 -7.67
CA MET A 76 -7.34 -15.51 -8.45
C MET A 76 -6.39 -15.22 -9.59
N THR A 77 -6.94 -14.78 -10.73
CA THR A 77 -6.14 -14.14 -11.77
C THR A 77 -5.66 -12.78 -11.24
N ASP A 78 -4.65 -12.21 -11.88
CA ASP A 78 -4.16 -10.88 -11.49
C ASP A 78 -5.27 -9.83 -11.56
N ASP A 79 -6.10 -9.87 -12.60
CA ASP A 79 -7.24 -8.94 -12.73
C ASP A 79 -8.24 -9.12 -11.59
N GLN A 80 -8.57 -10.34 -11.22
CA GLN A 80 -9.47 -10.62 -10.10
C GLN A 80 -8.89 -10.11 -8.79
N ALA A 81 -7.59 -10.32 -8.59
CA ALA A 81 -6.90 -9.85 -7.38
C ALA A 81 -6.92 -8.32 -7.31
N LEU A 82 -6.64 -7.63 -8.40
CA LEU A 82 -6.65 -6.17 -8.43
C LEU A 82 -8.04 -5.60 -8.17
N GLN A 83 -9.09 -6.24 -8.71
CA GLN A 83 -10.47 -5.84 -8.44
C GLN A 83 -10.84 -6.03 -6.97
N ALA A 84 -10.42 -7.14 -6.36
CA ALA A 84 -10.67 -7.40 -4.95
C ALA A 84 -9.98 -6.35 -4.06
N LEU A 85 -8.74 -5.98 -4.37
CA LEU A 85 -8.00 -4.95 -3.65
C LEU A 85 -8.68 -3.59 -3.76
N ALA A 86 -9.13 -3.21 -4.95
CA ALA A 86 -9.81 -1.94 -5.18
C ALA A 86 -11.16 -1.86 -4.44
N ALA A 87 -11.79 -2.99 -4.22
CA ALA A 87 -13.09 -3.06 -3.55
C ALA A 87 -13.00 -3.03 -2.02
N ASP A 88 -11.83 -3.36 -1.44
CA ASP A 88 -11.67 -3.45 0.01
C ASP A 88 -10.27 -3.01 0.42
N GLY A 89 -10.18 -1.78 0.92
CA GLY A 89 -8.90 -1.21 1.38
C GLY A 89 -8.24 -1.98 2.51
N LYS A 90 -9.02 -2.73 3.30
CA LYS A 90 -8.47 -3.56 4.39
C LYS A 90 -7.70 -4.78 3.85
N LEU A 91 -7.92 -5.13 2.60
CA LEU A 91 -7.22 -6.23 1.94
C LEU A 91 -5.83 -5.81 1.47
N ILE A 92 -5.56 -4.52 1.41
CA ILE A 92 -4.32 -3.97 0.86
C ILE A 92 -3.26 -3.85 1.94
N LYS A 93 -2.02 -4.18 1.60
CA LYS A 93 -0.85 -4.01 2.48
C LYS A 93 -0.68 -2.53 2.85
N ARG A 94 -0.51 -2.24 4.14
CA ARG A 94 -0.44 -0.88 4.68
C ARG A 94 0.93 -0.57 5.24
N PRO A 95 1.37 0.67 5.10
CA PRO A 95 0.81 1.72 4.26
C PRO A 95 1.02 1.40 2.77
N PHE A 96 0.12 1.91 1.93
CA PHE A 96 0.29 1.91 0.47
C PHE A 96 0.64 3.33 0.07
N VAL A 97 1.81 3.53 -0.54
CA VAL A 97 2.36 4.86 -0.74
C VAL A 97 2.67 5.08 -2.21
N GLN A 98 2.19 6.21 -2.71
CA GLN A 98 2.61 6.72 -4.02
C GLN A 98 3.61 7.85 -3.81
N CYS A 99 4.81 7.69 -4.33
CA CYS A 99 5.86 8.71 -4.26
C CYS A 99 5.64 9.80 -5.30
N PRO A 100 6.23 11.00 -5.10
CA PRO A 100 6.08 12.10 -6.07
C PRO A 100 6.55 11.74 -7.48
N ASP A 101 7.51 10.84 -7.62
CA ASP A 101 8.04 10.40 -8.91
C ASP A 101 7.23 9.27 -9.56
N GLY A 102 6.13 8.86 -8.94
CA GLY A 102 5.25 7.81 -9.45
C GLY A 102 5.57 6.40 -8.99
N ARG A 103 6.65 6.20 -8.23
CA ARG A 103 6.96 4.89 -7.65
C ARG A 103 6.02 4.58 -6.49
N PHE A 104 5.89 3.30 -6.17
CA PHE A 104 5.03 2.83 -5.07
C PHE A 104 5.87 2.11 -4.01
N LEU A 105 5.44 2.27 -2.75
CA LEU A 105 5.98 1.53 -1.61
C LEU A 105 4.82 0.88 -0.86
N VAL A 106 5.01 -0.31 -0.34
CA VAL A 106 4.01 -1.00 0.48
C VAL A 106 4.68 -1.56 1.73
N GLY A 107 3.99 -1.46 2.86
CA GLY A 107 4.59 -1.78 4.15
C GLY A 107 5.65 -0.74 4.50
N PHE A 108 6.35 -0.95 5.63
CA PHE A 108 7.38 0.00 6.05
C PHE A 108 8.60 -0.74 6.56
N LYS A 109 9.72 -0.52 5.87
CA LYS A 109 11.04 -0.98 6.28
C LYS A 109 11.98 0.22 6.18
N PRO A 110 12.41 0.79 7.32
CA PRO A 110 13.19 2.04 7.31
C PRO A 110 14.43 1.98 6.44
N GLU A 111 15.16 0.87 6.47
CA GLU A 111 16.39 0.72 5.70
C GLU A 111 16.11 0.75 4.20
N ALA A 112 15.07 0.04 3.75
CA ALA A 112 14.69 0.02 2.35
C ALA A 112 14.20 1.39 1.89
N TRP A 113 13.40 2.06 2.73
CA TRP A 113 12.90 3.40 2.42
C TRP A 113 14.02 4.43 2.34
N SER A 114 14.99 4.37 3.27
CA SER A 114 16.17 5.23 3.24
C SER A 114 16.93 5.06 1.93
N GLU A 115 17.15 3.82 1.53
CA GLU A 115 17.89 3.53 0.30
C GLU A 115 17.16 4.04 -0.94
N LEU A 116 15.83 3.89 -0.98
CA LEU A 116 15.03 4.30 -2.14
C LEU A 116 14.77 5.80 -2.21
N LEU A 117 14.66 6.48 -1.07
CA LEU A 117 14.19 7.86 -1.01
C LEU A 117 15.29 8.87 -0.68
N LEU A 118 16.36 8.47 -0.02
CA LEU A 118 17.42 9.38 0.43
C LEU A 118 18.71 9.26 -0.38
N ASN A 119 18.84 8.28 -1.25
CA ASN A 119 20.03 8.10 -2.09
C ASN A 119 19.80 8.55 -3.51
#